data_b06809d430243f31945f56ac477e511d
#
_entry.id   b06809d430243f31945f56ac477e511d
#
_cell.length_a   1.000
_cell.length_b   1.000
_cell.length_c   1.000
_cell.angle_alpha   90.00
_cell.angle_beta   90.00
_cell.angle_gamma   90.00
#
_symmetry.space_group_name_H-M   'P 1'
#
loop_
_entity.id
_entity.type
_entity.pdbx_description
1 polymer ?
#
loop_
_entity_poly.entity_id
_entity_poly.type
_entity_poly.pdbx_seq_one_letter_code
_entity_poly.pdbx_strand_id
1 'polypeptide(L)'
;MRKLLTVSIIVLVALAVLAVPAFAITGNWVKDYEHPYVGLVVYYDANGEFIWRCSGSLISPTKVLTAGHCSDTAEGAVTARVYFQQDAGANYDPATGLDPVSGYPEACAPGTLGTLCATSDELYNYGFANFAGFPNTHDAGLVILDQPISMPVYGVLPEAGALDGLDTARGTKDTIFTVSGYGLSYRTNANSAVPSISYRIRLMATSTLVNLTSKNTDGFNLQTQGNGDDRGGTCSGDSGGPVFLGAPKSNTIVAVTSFGMNSLCRGTDYGYRIDRQEVLDWINSH
;
A
#
# COMPACT_ATOMS: atom_id res chain seq x y z
N MET A 1 28.34 -44.20 1.09
CA MET A 1 27.17 -43.71 0.33
C MET A 1 25.97 -43.37 1.20
N ARG A 2 25.48 -44.25 2.12
CA ARG A 2 24.32 -43.95 3.00
C ARG A 2 24.50 -42.68 3.86
N LYS A 3 25.70 -42.41 4.43
CA LYS A 3 25.93 -41.22 5.28
C LYS A 3 25.93 -39.89 4.52
N LEU A 4 26.37 -39.88 3.27
CA LEU A 4 26.32 -38.69 2.40
C LEU A 4 24.88 -38.33 2.00
N LEU A 5 24.03 -39.34 1.76
CA LEU A 5 22.62 -39.11 1.44
C LEU A 5 21.85 -38.47 2.62
N THR A 6 22.15 -38.94 3.84
CA THR A 6 21.47 -38.44 5.05
C THR A 6 21.86 -36.98 5.35
N VAL A 7 23.13 -36.60 5.14
CA VAL A 7 23.59 -35.22 5.32
C VAL A 7 22.96 -34.30 4.27
N SER A 8 22.87 -34.75 3.00
CA SER A 8 22.24 -33.96 1.94
C SER A 8 20.74 -33.73 2.18
N ILE A 9 20.02 -34.71 2.69
CA ILE A 9 18.59 -34.57 3.03
C ILE A 9 18.40 -33.60 4.20
N ILE A 10 19.27 -33.67 5.24
CA ILE A 10 19.20 -32.75 6.37
C ILE A 10 19.50 -31.32 5.96
N VAL A 11 20.45 -31.09 5.06
CA VAL A 11 20.77 -29.75 4.53
C VAL A 11 19.62 -29.22 3.65
N LEU A 12 18.98 -30.06 2.82
CA LEU A 12 17.82 -29.66 2.03
C LEU A 12 16.60 -29.34 2.91
N VAL A 13 16.36 -30.10 3.95
CA VAL A 13 15.27 -29.83 4.92
C VAL A 13 15.56 -28.58 5.74
N ALA A 14 16.83 -28.33 6.12
CA ALA A 14 17.23 -27.12 6.83
C ALA A 14 17.11 -25.85 5.95
N LEU A 15 17.36 -25.95 4.65
CA LEU A 15 17.18 -24.84 3.70
C LEU A 15 15.69 -24.54 3.42
N ALA A 16 14.81 -25.55 3.52
CA ALA A 16 13.37 -25.36 3.35
C ALA A 16 12.69 -24.68 4.55
N VAL A 17 13.35 -24.63 5.73
CA VAL A 17 12.81 -23.99 6.94
C VAL A 17 13.20 -22.52 7.06
N LEU A 18 14.04 -22.01 6.17
CA LEU A 18 14.49 -20.59 6.17
C LEU A 18 13.64 -19.67 5.27
N ALA A 19 12.44 -20.09 4.87
CA ALA A 19 11.45 -19.17 4.33
C ALA A 19 10.95 -18.28 5.49
N VAL A 20 11.64 -17.18 5.73
CA VAL A 20 11.21 -16.14 6.68
C VAL A 20 9.92 -15.56 6.11
N PRO A 21 8.76 -15.69 6.80
CA PRO A 21 7.55 -15.04 6.31
C PRO A 21 7.75 -13.52 6.30
N ALA A 22 7.45 -12.91 5.21
CA ALA A 22 7.44 -11.46 5.03
C ALA A 22 6.04 -10.90 5.38
N PHE A 23 5.91 -9.67 5.83
CA PHE A 23 4.75 -9.18 6.60
C PHE A 23 4.30 -7.74 6.23
N ALA A 24 3.00 -7.45 6.27
CA ALA A 24 2.34 -6.16 5.93
C ALA A 24 1.46 -5.59 7.02
N ILE A 25 0.51 -4.62 6.79
CA ILE A 25 -0.12 -3.86 7.89
C ILE A 25 0.05 -4.56 9.24
N THR A 26 0.88 -4.00 10.09
CA THR A 26 1.46 -4.67 11.24
C THR A 26 0.77 -4.22 12.53
N GLY A 27 0.89 -5.04 13.57
CA GLY A 27 0.35 -4.67 14.87
C GLY A 27 -1.14 -4.97 15.02
N ASN A 28 -1.92 -4.01 15.48
CA ASN A 28 -3.33 -4.21 15.81
C ASN A 28 -4.24 -3.85 14.63
N TRP A 29 -4.17 -4.64 13.58
CA TRP A 29 -4.99 -4.45 12.38
C TRP A 29 -6.36 -5.13 12.48
N VAL A 30 -7.30 -4.62 11.67
CA VAL A 30 -8.59 -5.26 11.37
C VAL A 30 -8.80 -5.34 9.86
N LYS A 31 -9.72 -6.21 9.42
CA LYS A 31 -10.16 -6.19 8.01
C LYS A 31 -10.84 -4.87 7.71
N ASP A 32 -10.45 -4.23 6.61
CA ASP A 32 -11.02 -2.96 6.20
C ASP A 32 -12.27 -3.16 5.33
N TYR A 33 -13.40 -2.91 5.91
CA TYR A 33 -14.70 -2.85 5.21
C TYR A 33 -15.20 -1.42 5.03
N GLU A 34 -14.53 -0.44 5.65
CA GLU A 34 -14.93 0.97 5.63
C GLU A 34 -14.50 1.66 4.33
N HIS A 35 -13.39 1.22 3.70
CA HIS A 35 -12.80 1.87 2.54
C HIS A 35 -12.83 0.96 1.30
N PRO A 36 -14.01 0.68 0.71
CA PRO A 36 -14.14 -0.22 -0.44
C PRO A 36 -13.36 0.25 -1.67
N TYR A 37 -13.02 1.53 -1.73
CA TYR A 37 -12.25 2.18 -2.78
C TYR A 37 -10.72 2.04 -2.64
N VAL A 38 -10.22 1.47 -1.55
CA VAL A 38 -8.81 1.09 -1.46
C VAL A 38 -8.60 -0.21 -2.21
N GLY A 39 -7.66 -0.22 -3.14
CA GLY A 39 -7.38 -1.31 -4.07
C GLY A 39 -5.96 -1.85 -3.95
N LEU A 40 -5.81 -3.14 -4.28
CA LEU A 40 -4.53 -3.76 -4.60
C LEU A 40 -4.15 -3.38 -6.02
N VAL A 41 -2.98 -2.83 -6.23
CA VAL A 41 -2.44 -2.48 -7.55
C VAL A 41 -1.30 -3.42 -7.89
N VAL A 42 -1.45 -4.17 -8.98
CA VAL A 42 -0.46 -5.13 -9.46
C VAL A 42 0.11 -4.62 -10.78
N TYR A 43 1.43 -4.50 -10.87
CA TYR A 43 2.12 -3.92 -12.01
C TYR A 43 2.81 -4.98 -12.86
N TYR A 44 2.83 -4.74 -14.16
CA TYR A 44 3.37 -5.64 -15.17
C TYR A 44 4.29 -4.88 -16.13
N ASP A 45 5.28 -5.60 -16.68
CA ASP A 45 6.17 -5.08 -17.70
C ASP A 45 5.56 -5.12 -19.11
N ALA A 46 6.35 -4.73 -20.12
CA ALA A 46 5.93 -4.72 -21.52
C ALA A 46 5.64 -6.12 -22.11
N ASN A 47 6.07 -7.19 -21.45
CA ASN A 47 5.81 -8.56 -21.83
C ASN A 47 4.57 -9.13 -21.11
N GLY A 48 3.96 -8.35 -20.19
CA GLY A 48 2.88 -8.79 -19.32
C GLY A 48 3.35 -9.60 -18.12
N GLU A 49 4.67 -9.61 -17.83
CA GLU A 49 5.22 -10.31 -16.68
C GLU A 49 5.02 -9.48 -15.41
N PHE A 50 4.64 -10.14 -14.33
CA PHE A 50 4.49 -9.50 -13.02
C PHE A 50 5.83 -8.94 -12.52
N ILE A 51 5.82 -7.70 -12.04
CA ILE A 51 7.00 -7.06 -11.46
C ILE A 51 6.85 -6.76 -9.97
N TRP A 52 5.82 -6.03 -9.57
CA TRP A 52 5.56 -5.75 -8.15
C TRP A 52 4.09 -5.45 -7.87
N ARG A 53 3.79 -5.21 -6.62
CA ARG A 53 2.46 -4.83 -6.17
C ARG A 53 2.51 -3.74 -5.10
N CYS A 54 1.50 -2.91 -5.12
CA CYS A 54 1.27 -1.81 -4.19
C CYS A 54 -0.20 -1.78 -3.76
N SER A 55 -0.54 -0.76 -3.02
CA SER A 55 -1.92 -0.37 -2.71
C SER A 55 -2.21 0.99 -3.33
N GLY A 56 -3.48 1.35 -3.43
CA GLY A 56 -3.89 2.66 -3.93
C GLY A 56 -5.33 2.97 -3.54
N SER A 57 -5.77 4.17 -3.81
CA SER A 57 -7.13 4.63 -3.48
C SER A 57 -7.82 5.23 -4.69
N LEU A 58 -9.00 4.73 -5.03
CA LEU A 58 -9.84 5.32 -6.05
C LEU A 58 -10.41 6.64 -5.54
N ILE A 59 -10.02 7.76 -6.14
CA ILE A 59 -10.45 9.12 -5.79
C ILE A 59 -11.50 9.68 -6.78
N SER A 60 -11.71 8.98 -7.87
CA SER A 60 -12.80 9.18 -8.84
C SER A 60 -13.10 7.84 -9.51
N PRO A 61 -14.12 7.71 -10.35
CA PRO A 61 -14.43 6.43 -11.01
C PRO A 61 -13.27 5.78 -11.77
N THR A 62 -12.31 6.55 -12.24
CA THR A 62 -11.17 6.07 -13.05
C THR A 62 -9.80 6.40 -12.49
N LYS A 63 -9.70 7.26 -11.47
CA LYS A 63 -8.41 7.74 -10.99
C LYS A 63 -8.03 7.08 -9.66
N VAL A 64 -6.94 6.31 -9.66
CA VAL A 64 -6.37 5.67 -8.47
C VAL A 64 -5.12 6.45 -8.05
N LEU A 65 -5.13 7.00 -6.84
CA LEU A 65 -3.97 7.61 -6.20
C LEU A 65 -3.12 6.51 -5.56
N THR A 66 -1.82 6.54 -5.83
CA THR A 66 -0.82 5.59 -5.29
C THR A 66 0.50 6.32 -5.02
N ALA A 67 1.59 5.59 -4.76
CA ALA A 67 2.93 6.17 -4.62
C ALA A 67 3.65 6.26 -5.99
N GLY A 68 4.55 7.23 -6.12
CA GLY A 68 5.34 7.43 -7.33
C GLY A 68 6.25 6.25 -7.63
N HIS A 69 6.88 5.66 -6.60
CA HIS A 69 7.72 4.46 -6.76
C HIS A 69 6.92 3.23 -7.21
N CYS A 70 5.60 3.22 -7.02
CA CYS A 70 4.75 2.15 -7.52
C CYS A 70 4.47 2.27 -9.02
N SER A 71 4.19 3.47 -9.50
CA SER A 71 3.86 3.78 -10.89
C SER A 71 5.07 4.23 -11.72
N ASP A 72 6.28 3.86 -11.28
CA ASP A 72 7.52 4.26 -11.96
C ASP A 72 7.77 3.46 -13.23
N THR A 73 7.44 4.06 -14.37
CA THR A 73 7.66 3.48 -15.69
C THR A 73 9.14 3.36 -16.05
N ALA A 74 10.02 4.14 -15.40
CA ALA A 74 11.47 4.02 -15.61
C ALA A 74 12.05 2.72 -15.02
N GLU A 75 11.38 2.11 -14.02
CA GLU A 75 11.73 0.81 -13.48
C GLU A 75 11.00 -0.35 -14.18
N GLY A 76 10.27 -0.08 -15.26
CA GLY A 76 9.71 -1.08 -16.16
C GLY A 76 8.21 -1.34 -16.04
N ALA A 77 7.49 -0.66 -15.17
CA ALA A 77 6.03 -0.75 -15.12
C ALA A 77 5.40 -0.15 -16.38
N VAL A 78 4.60 -0.93 -17.10
CA VAL A 78 3.91 -0.50 -18.32
C VAL A 78 2.40 -0.56 -18.15
N THR A 79 1.90 -1.60 -17.46
CA THR A 79 0.47 -1.77 -17.21
C THR A 79 0.21 -2.09 -15.74
N ALA A 80 -1.03 -1.85 -15.30
CA ALA A 80 -1.49 -2.23 -13.98
C ALA A 80 -2.84 -2.91 -14.04
N ARG A 81 -3.11 -3.77 -13.03
CA ARG A 81 -4.44 -4.28 -12.71
C ARG A 81 -4.77 -3.90 -11.27
N VAL A 82 -5.96 -3.38 -11.06
CA VAL A 82 -6.40 -2.92 -9.74
C VAL A 82 -7.61 -3.72 -9.29
N TYR A 83 -7.51 -4.29 -8.09
CA TYR A 83 -8.54 -5.14 -7.49
C TYR A 83 -9.09 -4.49 -6.23
N PHE A 84 -10.41 -4.33 -6.15
CA PHE A 84 -11.09 -3.62 -5.05
C PHE A 84 -11.88 -4.54 -4.11
N GLN A 85 -11.88 -5.86 -4.32
CA GLN A 85 -12.52 -6.77 -3.38
C GLN A 85 -11.78 -6.75 -2.04
N GLN A 86 -12.50 -7.03 -0.96
CA GLN A 86 -11.93 -7.16 0.38
C GLN A 86 -10.88 -8.30 0.44
N ASP A 87 -11.11 -9.38 -0.31
CA ASP A 87 -10.12 -10.40 -0.66
C ASP A 87 -9.84 -10.27 -2.16
N ALA A 88 -8.70 -9.72 -2.52
CA ALA A 88 -8.34 -9.45 -3.90
C ALA A 88 -8.32 -10.72 -4.74
N GLY A 89 -8.98 -10.66 -5.89
CA GLY A 89 -9.16 -11.79 -6.79
C GLY A 89 -10.22 -12.80 -6.34
N ALA A 90 -10.95 -12.56 -5.26
CA ALA A 90 -12.15 -13.33 -4.95
C ALA A 90 -13.21 -13.11 -6.04
N ASN A 91 -14.03 -14.15 -6.29
CA ASN A 91 -15.11 -14.11 -7.28
C ASN A 91 -14.64 -13.79 -8.73
N TYR A 92 -13.40 -14.14 -9.09
CA TYR A 92 -12.97 -14.07 -10.47
C TYR A 92 -13.59 -15.21 -11.31
N ASP A 93 -13.67 -15.00 -12.62
CA ASP A 93 -14.11 -16.06 -13.53
C ASP A 93 -13.06 -17.20 -13.57
N PRO A 94 -13.41 -18.44 -13.17
CA PRO A 94 -12.47 -19.55 -13.21
C PRO A 94 -12.07 -19.96 -14.63
N ALA A 95 -12.74 -19.46 -15.68
CA ALA A 95 -12.34 -19.65 -17.07
C ALA A 95 -11.14 -18.77 -17.46
N THR A 96 -10.85 -17.72 -16.70
CA THR A 96 -9.64 -16.90 -16.86
C THR A 96 -8.49 -17.52 -16.05
N GLY A 97 -7.28 -17.51 -16.59
CA GLY A 97 -6.09 -17.96 -15.89
C GLY A 97 -5.79 -17.14 -14.62
N LEU A 98 -4.97 -17.72 -13.76
CA LEU A 98 -4.27 -16.97 -12.72
C LEU A 98 -2.85 -16.74 -13.21
N ASP A 99 -2.37 -15.52 -13.05
CA ASP A 99 -0.96 -15.22 -13.20
C ASP A 99 -0.15 -16.16 -12.26
N PRO A 100 0.73 -17.01 -12.79
CA PRO A 100 1.41 -18.04 -12.01
C PRO A 100 2.38 -17.46 -10.97
N VAL A 101 2.81 -16.21 -11.12
CA VAL A 101 3.75 -15.54 -10.22
C VAL A 101 3.00 -14.72 -9.17
N SER A 102 2.06 -13.88 -9.57
CA SER A 102 1.29 -13.04 -8.64
C SER A 102 0.17 -13.80 -7.93
N GLY A 103 -0.38 -14.84 -8.57
CA GLY A 103 -1.52 -15.59 -8.08
C GLY A 103 -2.85 -14.84 -8.15
N TYR A 104 -2.91 -13.74 -8.92
CA TYR A 104 -4.13 -12.96 -9.16
C TYR A 104 -4.73 -13.30 -10.53
N PRO A 105 -6.05 -13.05 -10.74
CA PRO A 105 -6.66 -13.25 -12.06
C PRO A 105 -5.96 -12.43 -13.14
N GLU A 106 -5.64 -13.05 -14.27
CA GLU A 106 -5.04 -12.38 -15.43
C GLU A 106 -6.01 -11.42 -16.11
N ALA A 107 -7.30 -11.69 -16.03
CA ALA A 107 -8.33 -10.84 -16.60
C ALA A 107 -9.26 -10.27 -15.53
N CYS A 108 -9.64 -9.03 -15.72
CA CYS A 108 -10.76 -8.44 -15.03
C CYS A 108 -12.03 -8.78 -15.81
N ALA A 109 -12.99 -9.47 -15.19
CA ALA A 109 -14.26 -9.83 -15.82
C ALA A 109 -15.26 -8.67 -15.70
N PRO A 110 -15.43 -7.80 -16.72
CA PRO A 110 -16.34 -6.68 -16.67
C PRO A 110 -17.77 -7.19 -16.49
N GLY A 111 -18.50 -6.59 -15.54
CA GLY A 111 -19.89 -6.90 -15.31
C GLY A 111 -20.16 -8.22 -14.56
N THR A 112 -19.14 -8.94 -14.10
CA THR A 112 -19.32 -10.07 -13.18
C THR A 112 -19.67 -9.53 -11.80
N LEU A 113 -20.79 -9.94 -11.27
CA LEU A 113 -21.25 -9.53 -9.94
C LEU A 113 -20.19 -9.88 -8.89
N GLY A 114 -19.74 -8.88 -8.14
CA GLY A 114 -18.71 -9.04 -7.10
C GLY A 114 -17.26 -9.02 -7.60
N THR A 115 -17.03 -8.90 -8.91
CA THR A 115 -15.68 -8.69 -9.45
C THR A 115 -15.45 -7.21 -9.66
N LEU A 116 -14.75 -6.58 -8.72
CA LEU A 116 -14.39 -5.17 -8.78
C LEU A 116 -12.91 -5.06 -9.15
N CYS A 117 -12.61 -5.11 -10.44
CA CYS A 117 -11.26 -4.85 -10.94
C CYS A 117 -11.29 -4.13 -12.29
N ALA A 118 -10.19 -3.43 -12.59
CA ALA A 118 -9.96 -2.79 -13.87
C ALA A 118 -8.46 -2.83 -14.21
N THR A 119 -8.17 -2.69 -15.50
CA THR A 119 -6.81 -2.57 -16.05
C THR A 119 -6.45 -1.10 -16.28
N SER A 120 -5.18 -0.85 -16.52
CA SER A 120 -4.66 0.45 -16.92
C SER A 120 -3.36 0.28 -17.71
N ASP A 121 -3.17 1.07 -18.74
CA ASP A 121 -1.90 1.32 -19.43
C ASP A 121 -1.44 2.79 -19.25
N GLU A 122 -2.13 3.56 -18.42
CA GLU A 122 -1.89 4.98 -18.17
C GLU A 122 -1.42 5.20 -16.73
N LEU A 123 -0.09 5.27 -16.55
CA LEU A 123 0.61 5.38 -15.27
C LEU A 123 1.36 6.71 -15.19
N TYR A 124 1.17 7.44 -14.09
CA TYR A 124 1.84 8.72 -13.85
C TYR A 124 2.64 8.71 -12.56
N ASN A 125 3.87 9.24 -12.65
CA ASN A 125 4.77 9.45 -11.54
C ASN A 125 5.00 10.95 -11.34
N TYR A 126 4.76 11.48 -10.14
CA TYR A 126 4.95 12.91 -9.81
C TYR A 126 6.42 13.37 -9.87
N GLY A 127 7.34 12.42 -9.96
CA GLY A 127 8.78 12.73 -10.06
C GLY A 127 9.62 11.96 -9.04
N PHE A 128 9.11 10.85 -8.53
CA PHE A 128 9.94 9.92 -7.75
C PHE A 128 11.11 9.44 -8.60
N ALA A 129 12.31 9.52 -8.05
CA ALA A 129 13.56 9.14 -8.69
C ALA A 129 14.47 8.44 -7.66
N ASN A 130 14.07 7.25 -7.22
CA ASN A 130 14.83 6.41 -6.29
C ASN A 130 15.37 7.18 -5.08
N PHE A 131 14.49 7.91 -4.38
CA PHE A 131 14.80 8.78 -3.23
C PHE A 131 15.79 9.92 -3.50
N ALA A 132 16.09 10.25 -4.75
CA ALA A 132 16.83 11.45 -5.08
C ALA A 132 16.05 12.68 -4.56
N GLY A 133 16.76 13.62 -3.93
CA GLY A 133 16.14 14.81 -3.34
C GLY A 133 15.54 14.60 -1.94
N PHE A 134 15.76 13.43 -1.31
CA PHE A 134 15.30 13.18 0.06
C PHE A 134 15.58 14.38 0.99
N PRO A 135 14.61 14.82 1.83
CA PRO A 135 13.34 14.17 2.15
C PRO A 135 12.18 14.46 1.19
N ASN A 136 12.30 15.38 0.22
CA ASN A 136 11.32 15.56 -0.81
C ASN A 136 11.50 14.50 -1.91
N THR A 137 10.84 13.36 -1.72
CA THR A 137 10.98 12.20 -2.60
C THR A 137 10.07 12.25 -3.83
N HIS A 138 9.14 13.21 -3.90
CA HIS A 138 8.11 13.32 -4.95
C HIS A 138 7.30 12.02 -5.13
N ASP A 139 7.08 11.29 -4.06
CA ASP A 139 6.54 9.93 -4.08
C ASP A 139 5.01 9.87 -4.14
N ALA A 140 4.42 10.54 -5.13
CA ALA A 140 3.02 10.42 -5.48
C ALA A 140 2.87 9.87 -6.91
N GLY A 141 1.84 9.08 -7.15
CA GLY A 141 1.58 8.47 -8.45
C GLY A 141 0.09 8.32 -8.73
N LEU A 142 -0.26 8.16 -9.99
CA LEU A 142 -1.63 7.89 -10.44
C LEU A 142 -1.66 6.71 -11.40
N VAL A 143 -2.75 5.96 -11.31
CA VAL A 143 -3.15 4.93 -12.28
C VAL A 143 -4.52 5.31 -12.80
N ILE A 144 -4.65 5.52 -14.11
CA ILE A 144 -5.93 5.87 -14.74
C ILE A 144 -6.55 4.60 -15.32
N LEU A 145 -7.67 4.19 -14.79
CA LEU A 145 -8.32 2.94 -15.16
C LEU A 145 -8.97 3.02 -16.55
N ASP A 146 -8.84 1.97 -17.33
CA ASP A 146 -9.46 1.83 -18.66
C ASP A 146 -10.99 1.76 -18.58
N GLN A 147 -11.52 1.35 -17.44
CA GLN A 147 -12.96 1.24 -17.18
C GLN A 147 -13.31 1.86 -15.83
N PRO A 148 -14.41 2.62 -15.75
CA PRO A 148 -14.82 3.23 -14.51
C PRO A 148 -15.33 2.18 -13.51
N ILE A 149 -14.91 2.32 -12.26
CA ILE A 149 -15.40 1.55 -11.12
C ILE A 149 -16.33 2.42 -10.31
N SER A 150 -17.60 2.04 -10.27
CA SER A 150 -18.59 2.73 -9.45
C SER A 150 -18.53 2.25 -8.02
N MET A 151 -18.29 3.17 -7.10
CA MET A 151 -18.24 2.94 -5.66
C MET A 151 -19.28 3.79 -4.94
N PRO A 152 -19.82 3.33 -3.80
CA PRO A 152 -20.73 4.15 -2.99
C PRO A 152 -20.05 5.40 -2.41
N VAL A 153 -18.72 5.35 -2.28
CA VAL A 153 -17.85 6.43 -1.77
C VAL A 153 -16.47 6.29 -2.38
N TYR A 154 -15.77 7.39 -2.51
CA TYR A 154 -14.37 7.46 -2.98
C TYR A 154 -13.49 8.09 -1.91
N GLY A 155 -12.18 7.91 -2.03
CA GLY A 155 -11.21 8.68 -1.26
C GLY A 155 -11.32 10.17 -1.58
N VAL A 156 -11.17 11.00 -0.56
CA VAL A 156 -11.31 12.46 -0.67
C VAL A 156 -9.93 13.09 -0.54
N LEU A 157 -9.57 13.94 -1.49
CA LEU A 157 -8.36 14.75 -1.38
C LEU A 157 -8.53 15.79 -0.25
N PRO A 158 -7.47 16.12 0.49
CA PRO A 158 -7.53 17.09 1.56
C PRO A 158 -7.55 18.52 1.02
N GLU A 159 -7.84 19.48 1.90
CA GLU A 159 -7.49 20.86 1.64
C GLU A 159 -5.98 21.04 1.69
N ALA A 160 -5.46 22.03 0.95
CA ALA A 160 -4.04 22.37 0.99
C ALA A 160 -3.61 22.77 2.41
N GLY A 161 -2.50 22.20 2.86
CA GLY A 161 -1.97 22.46 4.19
C GLY A 161 -2.75 21.82 5.34
N ALA A 162 -3.57 20.81 5.07
CA ALA A 162 -4.39 20.14 6.10
C ALA A 162 -3.58 19.62 7.29
N LEU A 163 -2.30 19.29 7.08
CA LEU A 163 -1.40 18.83 8.13
C LEU A 163 -0.57 19.94 8.79
N ASP A 164 -0.52 21.16 8.24
CA ASP A 164 0.40 22.21 8.71
C ASP A 164 0.07 22.65 10.13
N GLY A 165 -1.21 22.70 10.50
CA GLY A 165 -1.66 22.99 11.84
C GLY A 165 -1.33 21.93 12.91
N LEU A 166 -0.90 20.75 12.46
CA LEU A 166 -0.46 19.63 13.31
C LEU A 166 1.06 19.64 13.53
N ASP A 167 1.76 20.63 12.98
CA ASP A 167 3.18 20.84 13.23
C ASP A 167 3.40 21.25 14.68
N THR A 168 3.58 20.26 15.52
CA THR A 168 3.57 20.43 16.94
C THR A 168 4.92 20.11 17.54
N ALA A 169 5.22 20.89 18.57
CA ALA A 169 6.24 20.53 19.54
C ALA A 169 6.08 19.07 19.98
N ARG A 170 7.20 18.39 20.25
CA ARG A 170 7.26 17.02 20.75
C ARG A 170 6.10 16.71 21.70
N GLY A 171 5.27 15.75 21.33
CA GLY A 171 4.32 15.18 22.28
C GLY A 171 2.85 15.16 21.90
N THR A 172 2.43 15.69 20.75
CA THR A 172 1.05 15.50 20.27
C THR A 172 0.85 14.09 19.70
N LYS A 173 0.78 13.15 20.61
CA LYS A 173 0.46 11.74 20.30
C LYS A 173 -1.03 11.50 20.05
N ASP A 174 -1.84 12.57 20.09
CA ASP A 174 -3.30 12.46 20.10
C ASP A 174 -3.89 12.54 18.69
N THR A 175 -3.11 12.98 17.69
CA THR A 175 -3.58 12.95 16.31
C THR A 175 -3.49 11.54 15.74
N ILE A 176 -4.66 11.01 15.43
CA ILE A 176 -4.84 9.65 14.89
C ILE A 176 -4.87 9.73 13.38
N PHE A 177 -4.22 8.76 12.76
CA PHE A 177 -4.34 8.44 11.34
C PHE A 177 -4.83 7.01 11.18
N THR A 178 -5.50 6.74 10.09
CA THR A 178 -5.84 5.38 9.67
C THR A 178 -5.05 5.05 8.41
N VAL A 179 -4.37 3.92 8.40
CA VAL A 179 -3.68 3.39 7.24
C VAL A 179 -4.43 2.19 6.71
N SER A 180 -4.51 2.03 5.39
CA SER A 180 -5.16 0.89 4.75
C SER A 180 -4.37 0.40 3.55
N GLY A 181 -4.38 -0.93 3.32
CA GLY A 181 -3.67 -1.52 2.20
C GLY A 181 -3.80 -3.04 2.14
N TYR A 182 -3.13 -3.62 1.14
CA TYR A 182 -3.10 -5.04 0.83
C TYR A 182 -1.71 -5.66 1.00
N GLY A 183 -0.85 -4.97 1.66
CA GLY A 183 0.50 -5.45 1.85
C GLY A 183 0.59 -6.72 2.71
N LEU A 184 1.77 -7.01 3.33
CA LEU A 184 2.02 -8.15 4.21
C LEU A 184 1.55 -7.85 5.63
N SER A 185 1.01 -8.77 6.41
CA SER A 185 0.54 -8.53 7.77
C SER A 185 1.02 -9.54 8.81
N TYR A 186 1.22 -9.07 10.02
CA TYR A 186 1.36 -9.91 11.20
C TYR A 186 0.69 -9.24 12.39
N ARG A 187 0.17 -10.04 13.32
CA ARG A 187 -0.24 -9.55 14.64
C ARG A 187 0.89 -9.78 15.62
N THR A 188 1.29 -8.73 16.30
CA THR A 188 2.13 -8.86 17.49
C THR A 188 1.23 -8.88 18.72
N ASN A 189 0.98 -10.04 19.28
CA ASN A 189 0.65 -10.11 20.69
C ASN A 189 1.86 -10.68 21.44
N ALA A 190 1.92 -10.46 22.75
CA ALA A 190 3.10 -10.73 23.56
C ALA A 190 3.61 -12.18 23.50
N ASN A 191 2.90 -13.12 22.89
CA ASN A 191 3.18 -14.56 22.96
C ASN A 191 3.19 -15.31 21.64
N SER A 192 2.90 -14.70 20.48
CA SER A 192 3.03 -15.40 19.19
C SER A 192 3.02 -14.45 17.99
N ALA A 193 3.95 -14.68 17.06
CA ALA A 193 3.78 -14.21 15.70
C ALA A 193 2.66 -15.03 15.06
N VAL A 194 1.49 -14.45 14.87
CA VAL A 194 0.40 -15.11 14.15
C VAL A 194 0.73 -15.02 12.66
N PRO A 195 0.63 -16.12 11.91
CA PRO A 195 0.92 -16.12 10.49
C PRO A 195 0.01 -15.18 9.72
N SER A 196 0.58 -14.56 8.83
CA SER A 196 0.27 -13.50 7.96
C SER A 196 -0.87 -13.78 6.99
N ILE A 197 -1.66 -12.78 6.81
CA ILE A 197 -2.42 -12.53 5.59
C ILE A 197 -1.47 -11.77 4.66
N SER A 198 -1.31 -12.18 3.41
CA SER A 198 -0.38 -11.52 2.51
C SER A 198 -1.01 -11.18 1.16
N TYR A 199 -0.88 -9.93 0.76
CA TYR A 199 -1.17 -9.40 -0.57
C TYR A 199 -2.57 -9.68 -1.15
N ARG A 200 -3.54 -10.02 -0.32
CA ARG A 200 -4.90 -10.32 -0.79
C ARG A 200 -6.00 -9.64 0.00
N ILE A 201 -5.81 -9.49 1.30
CA ILE A 201 -6.86 -9.00 2.19
C ILE A 201 -6.62 -7.52 2.47
N ARG A 202 -7.61 -6.68 2.22
CA ARG A 202 -7.56 -5.29 2.62
C ARG A 202 -7.66 -5.18 4.13
N LEU A 203 -6.62 -4.59 4.71
CA LEU A 203 -6.50 -4.39 6.14
C LEU A 203 -6.38 -2.90 6.45
N MET A 204 -6.79 -2.51 7.66
CA MET A 204 -6.55 -1.19 8.20
C MET A 204 -6.06 -1.24 9.63
N ALA A 205 -5.35 -0.19 10.03
CA ALA A 205 -4.94 0.03 11.42
C ALA A 205 -4.90 1.52 11.74
N THR A 206 -4.95 1.84 13.02
CA THR A 206 -4.71 3.21 13.49
C THR A 206 -3.26 3.42 13.84
N SER A 207 -2.75 4.59 13.50
CA SER A 207 -1.40 5.06 13.77
C SER A 207 -1.46 6.46 14.37
N THR A 208 -0.39 6.96 14.96
CA THR A 208 -0.37 8.29 15.56
C THR A 208 0.76 9.13 15.00
N LEU A 209 0.57 10.47 15.03
CA LEU A 209 1.56 11.43 14.60
C LEU A 209 2.85 11.31 15.43
N VAL A 210 3.98 11.27 14.73
CA VAL A 210 5.33 11.37 15.32
C VAL A 210 5.95 12.70 14.97
N ASN A 211 6.00 13.06 13.69
CA ASN A 211 6.68 14.27 13.24
C ASN A 211 6.30 14.68 11.82
N LEU A 212 6.38 15.99 11.54
CA LEU A 212 6.20 16.60 10.22
C LEU A 212 7.43 17.41 9.77
N THR A 213 8.33 17.79 10.69
CA THR A 213 9.41 18.78 10.46
C THR A 213 10.80 18.27 10.81
N SER A 214 10.97 16.96 11.09
CA SER A 214 12.29 16.37 11.28
C SER A 214 13.10 16.41 9.98
N LYS A 215 14.42 16.14 10.06
CA LYS A 215 15.28 16.02 8.87
C LYS A 215 14.82 14.94 7.87
N ASN A 216 13.98 14.00 8.29
CA ASN A 216 13.44 12.94 7.43
C ASN A 216 12.05 13.29 6.88
N THR A 217 11.41 14.29 7.42
CA THR A 217 10.08 14.73 7.00
C THR A 217 10.11 16.09 6.30
N ASP A 218 10.75 17.08 6.88
CA ASP A 218 10.98 18.44 6.37
C ASP A 218 9.74 19.04 5.65
N GLY A 219 8.56 18.78 6.20
CA GLY A 219 7.29 19.21 5.62
C GLY A 219 6.81 18.40 4.38
N PHE A 220 7.61 17.48 3.87
CA PHE A 220 7.26 16.65 2.70
C PHE A 220 6.67 15.30 3.08
N ASN A 221 7.07 14.77 4.22
CA ASN A 221 6.60 13.48 4.69
C ASN A 221 5.87 13.61 6.03
N LEU A 222 4.87 12.77 6.20
CA LEU A 222 4.21 12.49 7.47
C LEU A 222 4.89 11.29 8.12
N GLN A 223 5.43 11.44 9.33
CA GLN A 223 5.95 10.33 10.12
C GLN A 223 4.90 9.89 11.14
N THR A 224 4.52 8.62 11.10
CA THR A 224 3.58 8.00 12.03
C THR A 224 4.21 6.85 12.80
N GLN A 225 3.59 6.45 13.90
CA GLN A 225 4.01 5.29 14.69
C GLN A 225 2.88 4.28 14.80
N GLY A 226 3.14 3.10 14.26
CA GLY A 226 2.24 1.95 14.29
C GLY A 226 2.51 0.95 15.40
N ASN A 227 3.46 1.19 16.30
CA ASN A 227 3.74 0.33 17.44
C ASN A 227 2.98 0.77 18.70
N GLY A 228 2.45 -0.22 19.41
CA GLY A 228 1.71 -0.03 20.66
C GLY A 228 0.51 -0.97 20.70
N ASP A 229 -0.11 -1.09 21.87
CA ASP A 229 -1.14 -2.12 22.13
C ASP A 229 -2.40 -1.95 21.24
N ASP A 230 -2.70 -0.71 20.82
CA ASP A 230 -3.88 -0.39 20.02
C ASP A 230 -3.53 0.20 18.63
N ARG A 231 -2.29 -0.02 18.15
CA ARG A 231 -1.78 0.61 16.92
C ARG A 231 -1.27 -0.40 15.93
N GLY A 232 -1.30 0.00 14.66
CA GLY A 232 -0.67 -0.73 13.58
C GLY A 232 0.00 0.22 12.59
N GLY A 233 0.92 -0.32 11.81
CA GLY A 233 1.70 0.40 10.81
C GLY A 233 1.65 -0.28 9.46
N THR A 234 2.41 0.25 8.52
CA THR A 234 2.48 -0.22 7.13
C THR A 234 3.70 -1.09 6.86
N CYS A 235 3.68 -1.84 5.76
CA CYS A 235 4.79 -2.72 5.36
C CYS A 235 4.88 -2.86 3.83
N SER A 236 5.65 -3.84 3.36
CA SER A 236 5.80 -4.12 1.92
C SER A 236 4.45 -4.44 1.28
N GLY A 237 4.11 -3.73 0.20
CA GLY A 237 2.85 -3.86 -0.52
C GLY A 237 1.74 -2.91 -0.03
N ASP A 238 1.90 -2.24 1.12
CA ASP A 238 1.06 -1.11 1.50
C ASP A 238 1.49 0.20 0.83
N SER A 239 2.63 0.22 0.19
CA SER A 239 3.11 1.32 -0.66
C SER A 239 1.98 1.90 -1.52
N GLY A 240 1.83 3.23 -1.50
CA GLY A 240 0.75 3.91 -2.22
C GLY A 240 -0.64 3.82 -1.57
N GLY A 241 -0.82 2.96 -0.57
CA GLY A 241 -2.04 2.92 0.23
C GLY A 241 -2.27 4.24 0.98
N PRO A 242 -3.53 4.59 1.26
CA PRO A 242 -3.87 5.87 1.87
C PRO A 242 -3.45 5.95 3.33
N VAL A 243 -3.06 7.15 3.73
CA VAL A 243 -3.01 7.59 5.13
C VAL A 243 -4.15 8.59 5.31
N PHE A 244 -5.19 8.17 5.98
CA PHE A 244 -6.35 9.00 6.27
C PHE A 244 -6.14 9.83 7.52
N LEU A 245 -6.57 11.08 7.50
CA LEU A 245 -6.59 11.93 8.69
C LEU A 245 -7.77 11.53 9.57
N GLY A 246 -7.51 11.00 10.76
CA GLY A 246 -8.54 10.68 11.74
C GLY A 246 -8.83 9.19 11.91
N ALA A 247 -10.00 8.92 12.49
CA ALA A 247 -10.46 7.59 12.87
C ALA A 247 -10.83 6.71 11.66
N PRO A 248 -11.06 5.38 11.86
CA PRO A 248 -11.27 4.40 10.78
C PRO A 248 -12.37 4.67 9.75
N LYS A 249 -13.24 5.64 9.97
CA LYS A 249 -14.28 6.04 9.00
C LYS A 249 -13.94 7.29 8.19
N SER A 250 -12.75 7.85 8.39
CA SER A 250 -12.31 9.02 7.63
C SER A 250 -11.99 8.64 6.18
N ASN A 251 -12.47 9.42 5.23
CA ASN A 251 -12.17 9.27 3.81
C ASN A 251 -11.11 10.27 3.32
N THR A 252 -10.65 11.19 4.17
CA THR A 252 -9.71 12.25 3.79
C THR A 252 -8.28 11.71 3.76
N ILE A 253 -7.73 11.54 2.58
CA ILE A 253 -6.38 11.04 2.34
C ILE A 253 -5.41 12.21 2.42
N VAL A 254 -4.51 12.23 3.40
CA VAL A 254 -3.53 13.32 3.59
C VAL A 254 -2.11 12.94 3.17
N ALA A 255 -1.85 11.66 3.02
CA ALA A 255 -0.58 11.14 2.51
C ALA A 255 -0.80 9.77 1.86
N VAL A 256 0.17 9.34 1.06
CA VAL A 256 0.28 7.96 0.57
C VAL A 256 1.46 7.27 1.24
N THR A 257 1.31 6.01 1.59
CA THR A 257 2.37 5.20 2.20
C THR A 257 3.58 5.15 1.26
N SER A 258 4.74 5.56 1.76
CA SER A 258 5.96 5.74 0.96
C SER A 258 7.08 4.79 1.40
N PHE A 259 7.60 4.92 2.60
CA PHE A 259 8.72 4.09 3.05
C PHE A 259 8.70 3.81 4.56
N GLY A 260 9.43 2.79 4.96
CA GLY A 260 9.75 2.47 6.34
C GLY A 260 11.27 2.46 6.57
N MET A 261 11.71 2.61 7.81
CA MET A 261 13.14 2.68 8.15
C MET A 261 13.78 1.32 8.39
N ASN A 262 13.01 0.24 8.35
CA ASN A 262 13.53 -1.11 8.53
C ASN A 262 12.66 -2.18 7.84
N SER A 263 13.32 -3.25 7.43
CA SER A 263 12.69 -4.37 6.71
C SER A 263 11.72 -5.22 7.56
N LEU A 264 11.68 -4.99 8.87
CA LEU A 264 10.77 -5.71 9.77
C LEU A 264 9.45 -4.96 9.97
N CYS A 265 9.26 -3.82 9.30
CA CYS A 265 8.06 -2.99 9.39
C CYS A 265 7.67 -2.69 10.85
N ARG A 266 8.66 -2.33 11.65
CA ARG A 266 8.49 -1.97 13.05
C ARG A 266 8.90 -0.53 13.28
N GLY A 267 8.20 0.15 14.17
CA GLY A 267 8.53 1.49 14.60
C GLY A 267 7.71 2.54 13.88
N THR A 268 8.34 3.29 13.01
CA THR A 268 7.73 4.44 12.36
C THR A 268 7.66 4.24 10.85
N ASP A 269 6.55 4.70 10.28
CA ASP A 269 6.26 4.70 8.88
C ASP A 269 6.26 6.12 8.34
N TYR A 270 6.51 6.28 7.06
CA TYR A 270 6.51 7.56 6.38
C TYR A 270 5.53 7.53 5.20
N GLY A 271 4.61 8.51 5.20
CA GLY A 271 3.73 8.80 4.08
C GLY A 271 4.18 10.07 3.37
N TYR A 272 4.23 10.06 2.03
CA TYR A 272 4.44 11.28 1.27
C TYR A 272 3.18 12.13 1.30
N ARG A 273 3.31 13.38 1.73
CA ARG A 273 2.17 14.30 1.93
C ARG A 273 1.57 14.69 0.58
N ILE A 274 0.26 14.48 0.46
CA ILE A 274 -0.50 14.92 -0.73
C ILE A 274 -1.30 16.21 -0.48
N ASP A 275 -1.35 16.70 0.77
CA ASP A 275 -2.00 17.97 1.13
C ASP A 275 -1.16 19.21 0.77
N ARG A 276 -0.06 19.05 0.10
CA ARG A 276 0.72 20.16 -0.44
C ARG A 276 0.08 20.66 -1.72
N GLN A 277 -0.01 22.00 -1.90
CA GLN A 277 -0.73 22.60 -3.04
C GLN A 277 -0.20 22.09 -4.38
N GLU A 278 1.11 22.03 -4.56
CA GLU A 278 1.74 21.57 -5.80
C GLU A 278 1.44 20.10 -6.13
N VAL A 279 1.25 19.27 -5.11
CA VAL A 279 0.87 17.86 -5.30
C VAL A 279 -0.61 17.75 -5.66
N LEU A 280 -1.48 18.52 -4.99
CA LEU A 280 -2.91 18.59 -5.30
C LEU A 280 -3.14 19.11 -6.72
N ASP A 281 -2.41 20.14 -7.13
CA ASP A 281 -2.50 20.69 -8.49
C ASP A 281 -2.11 19.64 -9.53
N TRP A 282 -1.04 18.90 -9.28
CA TRP A 282 -0.62 17.80 -10.14
C TRP A 282 -1.67 16.68 -10.21
N ILE A 283 -2.20 16.22 -9.08
CA ILE A 283 -3.26 15.19 -9.05
C ILE A 283 -4.49 15.64 -9.84
N ASN A 284 -4.86 16.92 -9.73
CA ASN A 284 -6.04 17.47 -10.39
C ASN A 284 -5.83 17.72 -11.90
N SER A 285 -4.57 17.84 -12.35
CA SER A 285 -4.26 18.06 -13.76
C SER A 285 -4.27 16.81 -14.62
N HIS A 286 -4.28 15.63 -14.04
CA HIS A 286 -4.39 14.32 -14.67
C HIS A 286 -5.77 13.71 -14.39
#